data_88d4397eb92662153a68f3241b51b241
#
_entry.id   88d4397eb92662153a68f3241b51b241
#
_cell.length_a   1.000
_cell.length_b   1.000
_cell.length_c   1.000
_cell.angle_alpha   90.00
_cell.angle_beta   90.00
_cell.angle_gamma   90.00
#
_symmetry.space_group_name_H-M   'P 1'
#
loop_
_entity.id
_entity.type
_entity.pdbx_description
1 polymer ?
#
loop_
_entity_poly.entity_id
_entity_poly.type
_entity_poly.pdbx_seq_one_letter_code
_entity_poly.pdbx_strand_id
1 'polypeptide(L)'
;MKLYNLGHVPWLQSQLIYHALPRLGMEGLILLAPAEPYVCIGYHQDVTQDVDLDYCQTHGIPVFRREVGGGAVYLDGNQLFYQLVLHKDHPLALSDKGVFYRTLLEPVAETYRQIGIAAHYKPVNDIITAEGRKIAGTGAAEIGDYLILVGNIIMDFDYDTMVRVLKVPDEKYRDKIYKSLRENLSTIKRELGVVPPLEEIEAALIANYEAVLGPLERAELPPAVYDKVEELKRTHTSDEWLYKRGKRGEARPELKRREQQTKIATGVEVVQRMWKAPGGLIRAIVEIKEGRIADVALSGDFFFYPADKLEALEAALAGVELNAVESAIAEFYRREGIESPGVTPADFAKALTG
;
A
#
# COMPACT_ATOMS: atom_id res chain seq x y z
N MET A 1 19.72 -7.09 -15.96
CA MET A 1 18.26 -7.20 -15.67
C MET A 1 17.46 -6.65 -16.85
N LYS A 2 16.20 -7.09 -17.07
CA LYS A 2 15.36 -6.53 -18.14
C LYS A 2 14.71 -5.22 -17.70
N LEU A 3 14.58 -4.28 -18.65
CA LEU A 3 13.84 -3.03 -18.52
C LEU A 3 12.65 -3.06 -19.50
N TYR A 4 11.46 -2.95 -18.94
CA TYR A 4 10.20 -2.85 -19.70
C TYR A 4 9.66 -1.43 -19.57
N ASN A 5 9.89 -0.59 -20.58
CA ASN A 5 9.28 0.75 -20.63
C ASN A 5 8.05 0.70 -21.52
N LEU A 6 6.86 0.77 -20.90
CA LEU A 6 5.58 0.48 -21.55
C LEU A 6 4.78 1.74 -21.89
N GLY A 7 5.24 2.92 -21.43
CA GLY A 7 4.48 4.16 -21.58
C GLY A 7 3.12 4.08 -20.86
N HIS A 8 2.07 4.60 -21.50
CA HIS A 8 0.71 4.52 -20.95
C HIS A 8 0.07 3.17 -21.27
N VAL A 9 -0.45 2.51 -20.23
CA VAL A 9 -1.15 1.23 -20.31
C VAL A 9 -2.54 1.34 -19.70
N PRO A 10 -3.51 0.49 -20.06
CA PRO A 10 -4.79 0.42 -19.37
C PRO A 10 -4.59 0.32 -17.84
N TRP A 11 -5.43 1.03 -17.07
CA TRP A 11 -5.25 1.17 -15.61
C TRP A 11 -5.04 -0.17 -14.91
N LEU A 12 -5.79 -1.21 -15.29
CA LEU A 12 -5.69 -2.52 -14.66
C LEU A 12 -4.35 -3.21 -14.94
N GLN A 13 -3.80 -3.04 -16.14
CA GLN A 13 -2.48 -3.55 -16.51
C GLN A 13 -1.39 -2.88 -15.67
N SER A 14 -1.53 -1.59 -15.34
CA SER A 14 -0.59 -0.88 -14.49
C SER A 14 -0.43 -1.51 -13.09
N GLN A 15 -1.43 -2.27 -12.65
CA GLN A 15 -1.36 -3.04 -11.41
C GLN A 15 -1.00 -4.51 -11.64
N LEU A 16 -1.59 -5.17 -12.63
CA LEU A 16 -1.46 -6.62 -12.75
C LEU A 16 -0.14 -7.08 -13.39
N ILE A 17 0.58 -6.21 -14.11
CA ILE A 17 1.87 -6.59 -14.72
C ILE A 17 2.88 -7.00 -13.64
N TYR A 18 3.07 -6.20 -12.59
CA TYR A 18 4.01 -6.57 -11.53
C TYR A 18 3.51 -7.71 -10.64
N HIS A 19 2.21 -8.04 -10.66
CA HIS A 19 1.68 -9.25 -10.05
C HIS A 19 1.94 -10.50 -10.91
N ALA A 20 1.99 -10.32 -12.25
CA ALA A 20 2.18 -11.41 -13.20
C ALA A 20 3.63 -11.88 -13.28
N LEU A 21 4.61 -10.95 -13.32
CA LEU A 21 6.03 -11.28 -13.48
C LEU A 21 6.53 -12.32 -12.47
N PRO A 22 6.36 -12.13 -11.15
CA PRO A 22 6.85 -13.09 -10.16
C PRO A 22 6.20 -14.49 -10.31
N ARG A 23 4.93 -14.53 -10.74
CA ARG A 23 4.20 -15.79 -10.98
C ARG A 23 4.66 -16.53 -12.24
N LEU A 24 5.40 -15.84 -13.10
CA LEU A 24 6.04 -16.41 -14.30
C LEU A 24 7.54 -16.64 -14.12
N GLY A 25 8.06 -16.44 -12.91
CA GLY A 25 9.47 -16.62 -12.63
C GLY A 25 10.37 -15.52 -13.26
N MET A 26 9.85 -14.31 -13.42
CA MET A 26 10.51 -13.22 -14.13
C MET A 26 10.89 -12.08 -13.19
N GLU A 27 12.08 -11.51 -13.45
CA GLU A 27 12.58 -10.28 -12.83
C GLU A 27 12.58 -9.13 -13.82
N GLY A 28 12.56 -7.89 -13.32
CA GLY A 28 12.70 -6.72 -14.17
C GLY A 28 12.34 -5.41 -13.47
N LEU A 29 12.75 -4.33 -14.13
CA LEU A 29 12.27 -2.98 -13.86
C LEU A 29 11.22 -2.62 -14.91
N ILE A 30 10.03 -2.26 -14.48
CA ILE A 30 8.93 -1.84 -15.34
C ILE A 30 8.70 -0.34 -15.11
N LEU A 31 8.65 0.44 -16.18
CA LEU A 31 8.23 1.84 -16.20
C LEU A 31 6.93 1.95 -16.99
N LEU A 32 5.93 2.60 -16.42
CA LEU A 32 4.63 2.79 -17.07
C LEU A 32 3.82 3.89 -16.38
N ALA A 33 2.74 4.33 -16.99
CA ALA A 33 1.70 5.15 -16.37
C ALA A 33 0.31 4.58 -16.73
N PRO A 34 -0.71 4.72 -15.88
CA PRO A 34 -2.07 4.31 -16.23
C PRO A 34 -2.67 5.30 -17.23
N ALA A 35 -3.37 4.78 -18.25
CA ALA A 35 -4.07 5.61 -19.24
C ALA A 35 -5.33 6.24 -18.65
N GLU A 36 -6.01 5.56 -17.71
CA GLU A 36 -7.22 6.03 -17.06
C GLU A 36 -7.02 6.11 -15.55
N PRO A 37 -7.69 7.06 -14.85
CA PRO A 37 -7.59 7.18 -13.41
C PRO A 37 -8.32 6.05 -12.68
N TYR A 38 -7.83 5.70 -11.49
CA TYR A 38 -8.46 4.74 -10.59
C TYR A 38 -8.02 4.95 -9.14
N VAL A 39 -8.76 4.34 -8.21
CA VAL A 39 -8.41 4.27 -6.78
C VAL A 39 -7.78 2.91 -6.50
N CYS A 40 -6.65 2.92 -5.80
CA CYS A 40 -5.98 1.71 -5.38
C CYS A 40 -5.84 1.66 -3.86
N ILE A 41 -6.37 0.60 -3.23
CA ILE A 41 -6.26 0.35 -1.79
C ILE A 41 -5.18 -0.68 -1.49
N GLY A 42 -4.61 -0.58 -0.29
CA GLY A 42 -3.62 -1.55 0.20
C GLY A 42 -4.25 -2.90 0.58
N TYR A 43 -3.41 -3.92 0.65
CA TYR A 43 -3.80 -5.30 0.89
C TYR A 43 -4.65 -5.49 2.16
N HIS A 44 -4.31 -4.78 3.25
CA HIS A 44 -4.97 -4.92 4.55
C HIS A 44 -6.10 -3.92 4.80
N GLN A 45 -6.38 -3.01 3.85
CA GLN A 45 -7.43 -2.00 4.03
C GLN A 45 -8.84 -2.59 3.91
N ASP A 46 -9.76 -2.02 4.63
CA ASP A 46 -11.20 -2.22 4.43
C ASP A 46 -11.74 -1.15 3.47
N VAL A 47 -12.07 -1.57 2.26
CA VAL A 47 -12.56 -0.67 1.21
C VAL A 47 -13.79 0.12 1.66
N THR A 48 -14.65 -0.48 2.48
CA THR A 48 -15.88 0.16 2.95
C THR A 48 -15.65 1.26 3.98
N GLN A 49 -14.46 1.26 4.61
CA GLN A 49 -14.05 2.26 5.59
C GLN A 49 -13.18 3.36 4.99
N ASP A 50 -12.46 3.06 3.89
CA ASP A 50 -11.42 3.94 3.36
C ASP A 50 -11.84 4.68 2.08
N VAL A 51 -12.79 4.12 1.28
CA VAL A 51 -13.17 4.64 -0.04
C VAL A 51 -14.65 4.99 -0.07
N ASP A 52 -14.97 6.14 -0.69
CA ASP A 52 -16.33 6.54 -1.05
C ASP A 52 -16.72 5.81 -2.35
N LEU A 53 -17.24 4.59 -2.18
CA LEU A 53 -17.60 3.72 -3.30
C LEU A 53 -18.74 4.32 -4.16
N ASP A 54 -19.66 5.04 -3.55
CA ASP A 54 -20.80 5.68 -4.26
C ASP A 54 -20.27 6.81 -5.17
N TYR A 55 -19.33 7.61 -4.66
CA TYR A 55 -18.65 8.62 -5.46
C TYR A 55 -17.88 7.98 -6.62
N CYS A 56 -17.08 6.97 -6.35
CA CYS A 56 -16.29 6.27 -7.37
C CYS A 56 -17.19 5.68 -8.46
N GLN A 57 -18.26 5.00 -8.09
CA GLN A 57 -19.22 4.42 -9.02
C GLN A 57 -19.90 5.49 -9.90
N THR A 58 -20.36 6.59 -9.28
CA THR A 58 -21.05 7.67 -9.99
C THR A 58 -20.15 8.36 -11.02
N HIS A 59 -18.84 8.44 -10.74
CA HIS A 59 -17.85 9.10 -11.60
C HIS A 59 -17.07 8.14 -12.48
N GLY A 60 -17.44 6.85 -12.50
CA GLY A 60 -16.77 5.83 -13.32
C GLY A 60 -15.29 5.61 -12.96
N ILE A 61 -14.92 5.84 -11.69
CA ILE A 61 -13.55 5.64 -11.18
C ILE A 61 -13.44 4.21 -10.64
N PRO A 62 -12.66 3.32 -11.28
CA PRO A 62 -12.45 1.97 -10.80
C PRO A 62 -11.78 1.95 -9.42
N VAL A 63 -12.13 0.97 -8.59
CA VAL A 63 -11.50 0.73 -7.28
C VAL A 63 -10.84 -0.63 -7.30
N PHE A 64 -9.57 -0.69 -6.92
CA PHE A 64 -8.76 -1.90 -6.99
C PHE A 64 -8.03 -2.15 -5.65
N ARG A 65 -7.94 -3.40 -5.22
CA ARG A 65 -7.09 -3.84 -4.11
C ARG A 65 -5.81 -4.44 -4.66
N ARG A 66 -4.66 -3.85 -4.31
CA ARG A 66 -3.33 -4.37 -4.66
C ARG A 66 -2.83 -5.41 -3.63
N GLU A 67 -1.85 -6.23 -4.02
CA GLU A 67 -1.17 -7.16 -3.10
C GLU A 67 -0.11 -6.45 -2.21
N VAL A 68 0.16 -5.20 -2.46
CA VAL A 68 1.07 -4.36 -1.67
C VAL A 68 0.29 -3.68 -0.54
N GLY A 69 0.89 -3.58 0.64
CA GLY A 69 0.31 -2.86 1.78
C GLY A 69 0.23 -1.34 1.58
N GLY A 70 -0.05 -0.63 2.67
CA GLY A 70 -0.17 0.83 2.68
C GLY A 70 -1.59 1.35 2.46
N GLY A 71 -1.74 2.67 2.33
CA GLY A 71 -3.02 3.37 2.27
C GLY A 71 -3.67 3.44 0.90
N ALA A 72 -4.88 4.00 0.86
CA ALA A 72 -5.60 4.31 -0.37
C ALA A 72 -4.92 5.44 -1.13
N VAL A 73 -4.83 5.31 -2.44
CA VAL A 73 -4.22 6.27 -3.35
C VAL A 73 -5.11 6.47 -4.58
N TYR A 74 -5.13 7.69 -5.10
CA TYR A 74 -5.65 8.02 -6.42
C TYR A 74 -4.50 8.05 -7.41
N LEU A 75 -4.64 7.35 -8.50
CA LEU A 75 -3.59 7.11 -9.48
C LEU A 75 -4.10 7.49 -10.87
N ASP A 76 -3.30 8.23 -11.63
CA ASP A 76 -3.62 8.68 -12.98
C ASP A 76 -2.38 8.80 -13.88
N GLY A 77 -2.56 9.22 -15.12
CA GLY A 77 -1.51 9.37 -16.10
C GLY A 77 -0.47 10.46 -15.81
N ASN A 78 -0.66 11.27 -14.76
CA ASN A 78 0.32 12.26 -14.30
C ASN A 78 1.35 11.69 -13.32
N GLN A 79 1.42 10.37 -13.23
CA GLN A 79 2.32 9.66 -12.33
C GLN A 79 3.09 8.59 -13.10
N LEU A 80 4.40 8.71 -13.16
CA LEU A 80 5.26 7.66 -13.72
C LEU A 80 5.49 6.59 -12.66
N PHE A 81 5.03 5.36 -12.93
CA PHE A 81 5.26 4.23 -12.04
C PHE A 81 6.59 3.56 -12.36
N TYR A 82 7.31 3.20 -11.30
CA TYR A 82 8.42 2.26 -11.35
C TYR A 82 8.06 1.03 -10.51
N GLN A 83 8.24 -0.14 -11.09
CA GLN A 83 7.88 -1.41 -10.48
C GLN A 83 9.09 -2.36 -10.65
N LEU A 84 9.75 -2.68 -9.55
CA LEU A 84 10.92 -3.53 -9.54
C LEU A 84 10.53 -4.89 -8.97
N VAL A 85 10.83 -5.95 -9.72
CA VAL A 85 10.59 -7.36 -9.34
C VAL A 85 11.94 -8.04 -9.21
N LEU A 86 12.29 -8.50 -8.01
CA LEU A 86 13.56 -9.16 -7.68
C LEU A 86 13.29 -10.55 -7.12
N HIS A 87 13.96 -11.57 -7.63
CA HIS A 87 13.99 -12.88 -6.97
C HIS A 87 14.65 -12.78 -5.59
N LYS A 88 14.21 -13.57 -4.62
CA LYS A 88 14.75 -13.53 -3.24
C LYS A 88 16.27 -13.78 -3.14
N ASP A 89 16.85 -14.48 -4.14
CA ASP A 89 18.30 -14.72 -4.20
C ASP A 89 19.06 -13.55 -4.85
N HIS A 90 18.36 -12.52 -5.34
CA HIS A 90 19.03 -11.33 -5.89
C HIS A 90 19.74 -10.56 -4.77
N PRO A 91 21.00 -10.10 -4.96
CA PRO A 91 21.78 -9.44 -3.90
C PRO A 91 21.10 -8.22 -3.25
N LEU A 92 20.16 -7.59 -3.94
CA LEU A 92 19.38 -6.45 -3.45
C LEU A 92 17.99 -6.83 -2.91
N ALA A 93 17.62 -8.10 -2.95
CA ALA A 93 16.41 -8.61 -2.31
C ALA A 93 16.66 -8.80 -0.80
N LEU A 94 16.95 -7.70 -0.11
CA LEU A 94 17.36 -7.68 1.28
C LEU A 94 16.18 -8.02 2.20
N SER A 95 16.43 -8.86 3.20
CA SER A 95 15.42 -9.25 4.20
C SER A 95 15.05 -8.08 5.11
N ASP A 96 16.02 -7.28 5.56
CA ASP A 96 15.74 -6.04 6.30
C ASP A 96 15.03 -5.03 5.37
N LYS A 97 13.74 -4.82 5.61
CA LYS A 97 12.92 -3.92 4.79
C LYS A 97 13.36 -2.45 4.88
N GLY A 98 13.95 -2.03 6.00
CA GLY A 98 14.49 -0.67 6.14
C GLY A 98 15.71 -0.44 5.23
N VAL A 99 16.60 -1.43 5.15
CA VAL A 99 17.76 -1.40 4.23
C VAL A 99 17.29 -1.54 2.80
N PHE A 100 16.35 -2.44 2.52
CA PHE A 100 15.74 -2.64 1.20
C PHE A 100 15.16 -1.33 0.64
N TYR A 101 14.27 -0.66 1.40
CA TYR A 101 13.70 0.60 0.97
C TYR A 101 14.77 1.68 0.77
N ARG A 102 15.70 1.85 1.70
CA ARG A 102 16.76 2.87 1.59
C ARG A 102 17.59 2.65 0.32
N THR A 103 18.01 1.42 0.05
CA THR A 103 18.86 1.10 -1.10
C THR A 103 18.15 1.34 -2.43
N LEU A 104 16.87 0.94 -2.53
CA LEU A 104 16.15 0.99 -3.80
C LEU A 104 15.36 2.29 -4.01
N LEU A 105 15.21 3.13 -2.99
CA LEU A 105 14.60 4.45 -3.14
C LEU A 105 15.63 5.59 -3.34
N GLU A 106 16.91 5.34 -3.06
CA GLU A 106 17.95 6.32 -3.37
C GLU A 106 18.04 6.68 -4.85
N PRO A 107 17.93 5.72 -5.82
CA PRO A 107 17.81 6.05 -7.24
C PRO A 107 16.67 7.01 -7.57
N VAL A 108 15.53 6.86 -6.89
CA VAL A 108 14.37 7.74 -7.08
C VAL A 108 14.63 9.14 -6.52
N ALA A 109 15.21 9.22 -5.32
CA ALA A 109 15.59 10.49 -4.72
C ALA A 109 16.63 11.22 -5.58
N GLU A 110 17.63 10.50 -6.13
CA GLU A 110 18.62 11.05 -7.03
C GLU A 110 18.00 11.57 -8.34
N THR A 111 17.01 10.87 -8.88
CA THR A 111 16.26 11.33 -10.05
C THR A 111 15.61 12.70 -9.80
N TYR A 112 14.98 12.88 -8.64
CA TYR A 112 14.43 14.20 -8.27
C TYR A 112 15.52 15.28 -8.14
N ARG A 113 16.68 14.93 -7.56
CA ARG A 113 17.82 15.89 -7.44
C ARG A 113 18.36 16.31 -8.80
N GLN A 114 18.48 15.36 -9.75
CA GLN A 114 18.96 15.64 -11.10
C GLN A 114 18.04 16.56 -11.90
N ILE A 115 16.73 16.48 -11.68
CA ILE A 115 15.77 17.40 -12.30
C ILE A 115 15.58 18.71 -11.52
N GLY A 116 16.36 18.94 -10.45
CA GLY A 116 16.39 20.21 -9.72
C GLY A 116 15.54 20.27 -8.44
N ILE A 117 15.04 19.12 -7.94
CA ILE A 117 14.26 19.07 -6.70
C ILE A 117 15.10 18.44 -5.58
N ALA A 118 15.37 19.20 -4.50
CA ALA A 118 16.07 18.69 -3.34
C ALA A 118 15.20 17.65 -2.60
N ALA A 119 15.39 16.36 -2.92
CA ALA A 119 14.63 15.25 -2.36
C ALA A 119 15.55 14.24 -1.67
N HIS A 120 15.01 13.55 -0.65
CA HIS A 120 15.73 12.50 0.08
C HIS A 120 14.77 11.42 0.61
N TYR A 121 15.32 10.25 0.84
CA TYR A 121 14.62 9.14 1.48
C TYR A 121 14.29 9.47 2.94
N LYS A 122 13.05 9.19 3.34
CA LYS A 122 12.59 9.24 4.72
C LYS A 122 12.00 7.87 5.11
N PRO A 123 12.48 7.22 6.18
CA PRO A 123 11.84 6.03 6.70
C PRO A 123 10.32 6.27 7.00
N VAL A 124 9.40 5.31 6.73
CA VAL A 124 9.68 3.92 6.31
C VAL A 124 9.96 3.80 4.81
N ASN A 125 9.15 4.44 3.95
CA ASN A 125 9.07 4.20 2.50
C ASN A 125 8.73 5.48 1.72
N ASP A 126 9.04 6.65 2.25
CA ASP A 126 8.74 7.92 1.62
C ASP A 126 9.97 8.57 0.97
N ILE A 127 9.75 9.30 -0.12
CA ILE A 127 10.65 10.34 -0.61
C ILE A 127 10.01 11.68 -0.27
N ILE A 128 10.77 12.56 0.36
CA ILE A 128 10.31 13.90 0.75
C ILE A 128 11.20 14.99 0.17
N THR A 129 10.62 16.16 -0.05
CA THR A 129 11.36 17.39 -0.42
C THR A 129 12.12 17.96 0.78
N ALA A 130 12.98 18.94 0.55
CA ALA A 130 13.68 19.66 1.63
C ALA A 130 12.70 20.31 2.64
N GLU A 131 11.50 20.69 2.20
CA GLU A 131 10.44 21.24 3.06
C GLU A 131 9.62 20.16 3.78
N GLY A 132 9.99 18.90 3.63
CA GLY A 132 9.36 17.77 4.31
C GLY A 132 8.07 17.26 3.66
N ARG A 133 7.74 17.72 2.43
CA ARG A 133 6.56 17.24 1.70
C ARG A 133 6.85 15.92 0.98
N LYS A 134 5.96 14.96 1.09
CA LYS A 134 6.05 13.70 0.34
C LYS A 134 5.91 13.96 -1.16
N ILE A 135 6.84 13.46 -1.97
CA ILE A 135 6.84 13.64 -3.43
C ILE A 135 6.79 12.31 -4.21
N ALA A 136 6.96 11.18 -3.52
CA ALA A 136 6.77 9.85 -4.09
C ALA A 136 6.05 8.94 -3.09
N GLY A 137 5.12 8.13 -3.59
CA GLY A 137 4.51 7.03 -2.85
C GLY A 137 5.22 5.72 -3.19
N THR A 138 5.54 4.90 -2.19
CA THR A 138 6.15 3.61 -2.41
C THR A 138 5.57 2.53 -1.54
N GLY A 139 5.72 1.28 -1.96
CA GLY A 139 5.35 0.12 -1.20
C GLY A 139 6.11 -1.11 -1.68
N ALA A 140 6.14 -2.14 -0.85
CA ALA A 140 6.73 -3.42 -1.20
C ALA A 140 5.76 -4.56 -0.90
N ALA A 141 5.99 -5.70 -1.53
CA ALA A 141 5.29 -6.94 -1.29
C ALA A 141 6.22 -8.14 -1.50
N GLU A 142 5.82 -9.26 -0.96
CA GLU A 142 6.39 -10.57 -1.26
C GLU A 142 5.35 -11.36 -2.05
N ILE A 143 5.72 -11.84 -3.23
CA ILE A 143 4.85 -12.65 -4.08
C ILE A 143 5.63 -13.91 -4.48
N GLY A 144 5.33 -15.04 -3.86
CA GLY A 144 6.11 -16.26 -3.99
C GLY A 144 7.57 -16.04 -3.56
N ASP A 145 8.49 -16.38 -4.43
CA ASP A 145 9.94 -16.21 -4.19
C ASP A 145 10.48 -14.83 -4.64
N TYR A 146 9.61 -13.83 -4.76
CA TYR A 146 9.99 -12.50 -5.27
C TYR A 146 9.66 -11.38 -4.28
N LEU A 147 10.58 -10.41 -4.17
CA LEU A 147 10.35 -9.12 -3.55
C LEU A 147 9.97 -8.11 -4.63
N ILE A 148 8.90 -7.38 -4.37
CA ILE A 148 8.37 -6.37 -5.26
C ILE A 148 8.52 -5.01 -4.58
N LEU A 149 9.09 -4.04 -5.30
CA LEU A 149 9.04 -2.62 -4.94
C LEU A 149 8.22 -1.90 -5.99
N VAL A 150 7.20 -1.19 -5.57
CA VAL A 150 6.40 -0.33 -6.47
C VAL A 150 6.37 1.09 -5.93
N GLY A 151 6.42 2.04 -6.84
CA GLY A 151 6.29 3.45 -6.47
C GLY A 151 5.97 4.30 -7.69
N ASN A 152 5.81 5.60 -7.43
CA ASN A 152 5.53 6.57 -8.45
C ASN A 152 6.40 7.84 -8.30
N ILE A 153 6.72 8.44 -9.42
CA ILE A 153 7.17 9.82 -9.52
C ILE A 153 5.93 10.67 -9.81
N ILE A 154 5.59 11.56 -8.90
CA ILE A 154 4.38 12.37 -8.99
C ILE A 154 4.70 13.63 -9.79
N MET A 155 4.33 13.66 -11.07
CA MET A 155 4.55 14.79 -11.96
C MET A 155 3.55 15.92 -11.67
N ASP A 156 2.27 15.58 -11.58
CA ASP A 156 1.16 16.42 -11.16
C ASP A 156 0.17 15.58 -10.36
N PHE A 157 -0.80 16.19 -9.64
CA PHE A 157 -1.71 15.45 -8.80
C PHE A 157 -3.07 16.13 -8.70
N ASP A 158 -4.15 15.36 -8.87
CA ASP A 158 -5.53 15.80 -8.67
C ASP A 158 -5.93 15.65 -7.18
N TYR A 159 -5.66 16.70 -6.41
CA TYR A 159 -5.99 16.76 -4.98
C TYR A 159 -7.50 16.74 -4.74
N ASP A 160 -8.29 17.34 -5.63
CA ASP A 160 -9.73 17.45 -5.49
C ASP A 160 -10.39 16.08 -5.61
N THR A 161 -10.04 15.31 -6.64
CA THR A 161 -10.53 13.95 -6.82
C THR A 161 -10.03 13.03 -5.71
N MET A 162 -8.75 13.13 -5.32
CA MET A 162 -8.21 12.30 -4.22
C MET A 162 -9.01 12.46 -2.92
N VAL A 163 -9.37 13.68 -2.56
CA VAL A 163 -10.15 13.92 -1.33
C VAL A 163 -11.59 13.42 -1.45
N ARG A 164 -12.16 13.47 -2.66
CA ARG A 164 -13.52 12.99 -2.94
C ARG A 164 -13.64 11.47 -2.88
N VAL A 165 -12.64 10.75 -3.36
CA VAL A 165 -12.63 9.27 -3.32
C VAL A 165 -12.40 8.70 -1.94
N LEU A 166 -11.91 9.49 -0.98
CA LEU A 166 -11.74 9.05 0.40
C LEU A 166 -13.06 9.12 1.17
N LYS A 167 -13.33 8.08 1.94
CA LYS A 167 -14.46 8.06 2.85
C LYS A 167 -14.17 8.92 4.08
N VAL A 168 -14.99 9.92 4.28
CA VAL A 168 -14.86 10.88 5.39
C VAL A 168 -16.17 11.01 6.15
N PRO A 169 -16.12 11.31 7.47
CA PRO A 169 -17.33 11.42 8.30
C PRO A 169 -18.26 12.57 7.88
N ASP A 170 -17.70 13.69 7.44
CA ASP A 170 -18.42 14.91 7.07
C ASP A 170 -17.57 15.83 6.19
N GLU A 171 -18.20 16.87 5.60
CA GLU A 171 -17.51 17.82 4.70
C GLU A 171 -16.45 18.67 5.41
N LYS A 172 -16.62 18.99 6.70
CA LYS A 172 -15.60 19.73 7.46
C LYS A 172 -14.33 18.90 7.62
N TYR A 173 -14.47 17.58 7.75
CA TYR A 173 -13.34 16.67 7.79
C TYR A 173 -12.68 16.55 6.42
N ARG A 174 -13.47 16.59 5.34
CA ARG A 174 -12.98 16.61 3.96
C ARG A 174 -12.10 17.82 3.69
N ASP A 175 -12.53 19.02 4.10
CA ASP A 175 -11.74 20.26 3.98
C ASP A 175 -10.39 20.16 4.72
N LYS A 176 -10.39 19.55 5.91
CA LYS A 176 -9.15 19.33 6.67
C LYS A 176 -8.20 18.37 5.95
N ILE A 177 -8.72 17.28 5.38
CA ILE A 177 -7.91 16.34 4.58
C ILE A 177 -7.35 17.04 3.35
N TYR A 178 -8.17 17.80 2.63
CA TYR A 178 -7.72 18.57 1.47
C TYR A 178 -6.54 19.49 1.82
N LYS A 179 -6.71 20.27 2.87
CA LYS A 179 -5.64 21.17 3.37
C LYS A 179 -4.38 20.39 3.74
N SER A 180 -4.54 19.29 4.48
CA SER A 180 -3.43 18.43 4.89
C SER A 180 -2.72 17.80 3.69
N LEU A 181 -3.45 17.31 2.69
CA LEU A 181 -2.85 16.78 1.46
C LEU A 181 -2.07 17.87 0.72
N ARG A 182 -2.66 19.05 0.55
CA ARG A 182 -1.98 20.20 -0.07
C ARG A 182 -0.73 20.65 0.67
N GLU A 183 -0.70 20.52 1.99
CA GLU A 183 0.46 20.90 2.81
C GLU A 183 1.57 19.83 2.79
N ASN A 184 1.20 18.56 2.76
CA ASN A 184 2.12 17.44 2.99
C ASN A 184 2.49 16.63 1.74
N LEU A 185 1.75 16.78 0.62
CA LEU A 185 2.06 16.13 -0.65
C LEU A 185 2.56 17.16 -1.66
N SER A 186 3.60 16.81 -2.41
CA SER A 186 4.13 17.64 -3.48
C SER A 186 4.20 16.88 -4.81
N THR A 187 4.46 17.63 -5.88
CA THR A 187 4.59 17.14 -7.24
C THR A 187 5.75 17.86 -7.93
N ILE A 188 6.28 17.30 -9.01
CA ILE A 188 7.31 17.99 -9.84
C ILE A 188 6.80 19.38 -10.27
N LYS A 189 5.57 19.45 -10.75
CA LYS A 189 4.96 20.71 -11.19
C LYS A 189 4.88 21.74 -10.08
N ARG A 190 4.59 21.31 -8.85
CA ARG A 190 4.56 22.22 -7.70
C ARG A 190 5.94 22.74 -7.33
N GLU A 191 6.97 21.90 -7.36
CA GLU A 191 8.33 22.28 -6.96
C GLU A 191 9.04 23.09 -8.03
N LEU A 192 8.85 22.79 -9.32
CA LEU A 192 9.55 23.42 -10.44
C LEU A 192 8.72 24.47 -11.21
N GLY A 193 7.38 24.49 -10.99
CA GLY A 193 6.45 25.30 -11.81
C GLY A 193 6.13 24.68 -13.16
N VAL A 194 6.88 23.71 -13.62
CA VAL A 194 6.72 22.99 -14.90
C VAL A 194 7.09 21.53 -14.70
N VAL A 195 6.52 20.64 -15.51
CA VAL A 195 6.95 19.24 -15.60
C VAL A 195 7.96 19.13 -16.74
N PRO A 196 9.20 18.65 -16.49
CA PRO A 196 10.15 18.32 -17.56
C PRO A 196 9.57 17.28 -18.54
N PRO A 197 10.10 17.13 -19.75
CA PRO A 197 9.73 16.04 -20.65
C PRO A 197 9.82 14.68 -19.96
N LEU A 198 8.82 13.81 -20.18
CA LEU A 198 8.75 12.50 -19.53
C LEU A 198 10.00 11.67 -19.80
N GLU A 199 10.52 11.74 -21.03
CA GLU A 199 11.72 11.03 -21.46
C GLU A 199 12.97 11.43 -20.67
N GLU A 200 13.05 12.68 -20.20
CA GLU A 200 14.13 13.17 -19.34
C GLU A 200 14.06 12.55 -17.95
N ILE A 201 12.86 12.48 -17.38
CA ILE A 201 12.61 11.87 -16.07
C ILE A 201 12.88 10.37 -16.13
N GLU A 202 12.41 9.70 -17.20
CA GLU A 202 12.66 8.26 -17.43
C GLU A 202 14.14 7.97 -17.59
N ALA A 203 14.84 8.74 -18.41
CA ALA A 203 16.28 8.56 -18.66
C ALA A 203 17.10 8.70 -17.36
N ALA A 204 16.79 9.71 -16.54
CA ALA A 204 17.44 9.90 -15.25
C ALA A 204 17.14 8.73 -14.30
N LEU A 205 15.88 8.29 -14.21
CA LEU A 205 15.48 7.18 -13.37
C LEU A 205 16.14 5.86 -13.78
N ILE A 206 16.20 5.58 -15.09
CA ILE A 206 16.85 4.39 -15.62
C ILE A 206 18.35 4.41 -15.27
N ALA A 207 19.04 5.52 -15.55
CA ALA A 207 20.47 5.64 -15.26
C ALA A 207 20.78 5.46 -13.76
N ASN A 208 19.94 6.01 -12.88
CA ASN A 208 20.09 5.87 -11.44
C ASN A 208 19.84 4.42 -10.96
N TYR A 209 18.87 3.72 -11.56
CA TYR A 209 18.67 2.30 -11.27
C TYR A 209 19.79 1.43 -11.85
N GLU A 210 20.33 1.75 -13.04
CA GLU A 210 21.50 1.04 -13.60
C GLU A 210 22.73 1.13 -12.69
N ALA A 211 22.92 2.24 -11.99
CA ALA A 211 24.01 2.41 -11.04
C ALA A 211 23.93 1.44 -9.84
N VAL A 212 22.75 0.96 -9.50
CA VAL A 212 22.51 0.06 -8.37
C VAL A 212 22.27 -1.39 -8.82
N LEU A 213 21.51 -1.59 -9.90
CA LEU A 213 21.10 -2.90 -10.42
C LEU A 213 22.11 -3.47 -11.43
N GLY A 214 23.07 -2.67 -11.91
CA GLY A 214 23.86 -2.98 -13.09
C GLY A 214 23.09 -2.73 -14.39
N PRO A 215 23.69 -3.05 -15.54
CA PRO A 215 23.11 -2.74 -16.86
C PRO A 215 21.68 -3.25 -17.03
N LEU A 216 20.79 -2.40 -17.55
CA LEU A 216 19.41 -2.72 -17.86
C LEU A 216 19.24 -2.93 -19.37
N GLU A 217 18.81 -4.11 -19.75
CA GLU A 217 18.54 -4.48 -21.14
C GLU A 217 17.07 -4.17 -21.50
N ARG A 218 16.86 -3.22 -22.42
CA ARG A 218 15.51 -2.92 -22.91
C ARG A 218 14.89 -4.16 -23.58
N ALA A 219 13.67 -4.48 -23.20
CA ALA A 219 12.94 -5.64 -23.71
C ALA A 219 11.44 -5.34 -23.81
N GLU A 220 10.77 -6.10 -24.66
CA GLU A 220 9.31 -6.15 -24.68
C GLU A 220 8.80 -7.20 -23.70
N LEU A 221 7.61 -6.97 -23.13
CA LEU A 221 6.96 -7.98 -22.29
C LEU A 221 6.56 -9.18 -23.14
N PRO A 222 6.92 -10.40 -22.74
CA PRO A 222 6.46 -11.60 -23.44
C PRO A 222 4.94 -11.72 -23.42
N PRO A 223 4.30 -12.30 -24.47
CA PRO A 223 2.85 -12.53 -24.51
C PRO A 223 2.31 -13.25 -23.28
N ALA A 224 3.08 -14.19 -22.71
CA ALA A 224 2.71 -14.92 -21.48
C ALA A 224 2.41 -13.99 -20.27
N VAL A 225 2.99 -12.79 -20.23
CA VAL A 225 2.69 -11.81 -19.16
C VAL A 225 1.26 -11.29 -19.33
N TYR A 226 0.85 -10.98 -20.54
CA TYR A 226 -0.52 -10.51 -20.81
C TYR A 226 -1.55 -11.63 -20.58
N ASP A 227 -1.23 -12.88 -20.93
CA ASP A 227 -2.07 -14.03 -20.64
C ASP A 227 -2.24 -14.19 -19.11
N LYS A 228 -1.15 -14.04 -18.34
CA LYS A 228 -1.19 -14.08 -16.87
C LYS A 228 -1.97 -12.90 -16.28
N VAL A 229 -1.87 -11.72 -16.87
CA VAL A 229 -2.69 -10.55 -16.48
C VAL A 229 -4.18 -10.83 -16.65
N GLU A 230 -4.59 -11.44 -17.78
CA GLU A 230 -6.00 -11.81 -17.99
C GLU A 230 -6.48 -12.93 -17.04
N GLU A 231 -5.58 -13.85 -16.68
CA GLU A 231 -5.88 -14.83 -15.61
C GLU A 231 -6.10 -14.15 -14.25
N LEU A 232 -5.16 -13.30 -13.84
CA LEU A 232 -5.21 -12.59 -12.56
C LEU A 232 -6.40 -11.62 -12.46
N LYS A 233 -6.80 -11.01 -13.56
CA LYS A 233 -7.95 -10.12 -13.63
C LYS A 233 -9.20 -10.76 -13.04
N ARG A 234 -9.47 -12.05 -13.32
CA ARG A 234 -10.65 -12.76 -12.84
C ARG A 234 -10.77 -12.75 -11.31
N THR A 235 -9.64 -12.90 -10.62
CA THR A 235 -9.59 -12.90 -9.15
C THR A 235 -9.53 -11.47 -8.61
N HIS A 236 -8.63 -10.64 -9.14
CA HIS A 236 -8.33 -9.32 -8.57
C HIS A 236 -9.39 -8.26 -8.85
N THR A 237 -10.32 -8.50 -9.77
CA THR A 237 -11.51 -7.64 -9.99
C THR A 237 -12.79 -8.22 -9.39
N SER A 238 -12.71 -9.35 -8.68
CA SER A 238 -13.87 -9.92 -8.00
C SER A 238 -14.24 -9.16 -6.74
N ASP A 239 -15.52 -9.17 -6.38
CA ASP A 239 -16.01 -8.62 -5.12
C ASP A 239 -15.35 -9.32 -3.92
N GLU A 240 -15.11 -10.61 -4.01
CA GLU A 240 -14.44 -11.38 -2.96
C GLU A 240 -13.05 -10.82 -2.66
N TRP A 241 -12.29 -10.45 -3.69
CA TRP A 241 -10.98 -9.83 -3.53
C TRP A 241 -11.07 -8.39 -3.02
N LEU A 242 -11.94 -7.58 -3.64
CA LEU A 242 -12.09 -6.17 -3.25
C LEU A 242 -12.53 -6.03 -1.78
N TYR A 243 -13.51 -6.83 -1.36
CA TYR A 243 -14.07 -6.81 0.00
C TYR A 243 -13.41 -7.80 0.97
N LYS A 244 -12.24 -8.33 0.64
CA LYS A 244 -11.53 -9.33 1.45
C LYS A 244 -11.47 -9.01 2.96
N ARG A 245 -11.36 -7.73 3.33
CA ARG A 245 -11.32 -7.26 4.73
C ARG A 245 -12.65 -6.65 5.21
N GLY A 246 -13.52 -6.19 4.32
CA GLY A 246 -14.77 -5.52 4.66
C GLY A 246 -15.94 -6.45 4.99
N LYS A 247 -16.02 -7.61 4.36
CA LYS A 247 -17.15 -8.56 4.56
C LYS A 247 -17.27 -9.09 5.99
N ARG A 248 -16.16 -9.18 6.74
CA ARG A 248 -16.20 -9.54 8.17
C ARG A 248 -16.89 -8.45 9.01
N GLY A 249 -16.86 -7.18 8.58
CA GLY A 249 -17.56 -6.07 9.23
C GLY A 249 -19.03 -5.94 8.85
N GLU A 250 -19.44 -6.37 7.65
CA GLU A 250 -20.84 -6.30 7.19
C GLU A 250 -21.79 -7.24 7.95
N ALA A 251 -21.30 -8.34 8.49
CA ALA A 251 -22.11 -9.23 9.34
C ALA A 251 -22.57 -8.55 10.66
N ARG A 252 -22.16 -7.29 10.90
CA ARG A 252 -22.45 -6.53 12.11
C ARG A 252 -22.84 -5.08 11.75
N PRO A 253 -24.11 -4.83 11.31
CA PRO A 253 -24.52 -3.56 10.72
C PRO A 253 -24.51 -2.32 11.63
N GLU A 254 -24.18 -2.44 12.91
CA GLU A 254 -24.39 -1.37 13.89
C GLU A 254 -23.13 -0.67 14.43
N LEU A 255 -21.93 -1.04 13.96
CA LEU A 255 -20.68 -0.42 14.43
C LEU A 255 -20.34 0.84 13.62
N LYS A 256 -21.13 1.90 13.79
CA LYS A 256 -20.82 3.26 13.31
C LYS A 256 -20.39 4.15 14.47
N ARG A 257 -19.15 4.67 14.36
CA ARG A 257 -18.48 5.72 15.17
C ARG A 257 -17.69 5.26 16.39
N ARG A 258 -16.47 5.83 16.48
CA ARG A 258 -15.52 5.91 17.62
C ARG A 258 -15.86 5.06 18.84
N GLU A 259 -15.00 4.06 19.14
CA GLU A 259 -15.11 3.23 20.35
C GLU A 259 -16.57 2.85 20.69
N GLN A 260 -17.20 2.05 19.82
CA GLN A 260 -18.53 1.56 20.10
C GLN A 260 -18.43 0.18 20.74
N GLN A 261 -18.75 0.13 22.02
CA GLN A 261 -18.94 -1.10 22.76
C GLN A 261 -20.40 -1.52 22.64
N THR A 262 -20.68 -2.66 22.03
CA THR A 262 -22.02 -3.23 21.95
C THR A 262 -22.06 -4.52 22.77
N LYS A 263 -22.81 -4.52 23.86
CA LYS A 263 -23.12 -5.74 24.60
C LYS A 263 -24.14 -6.56 23.81
N ILE A 264 -23.71 -7.71 23.29
CA ILE A 264 -24.60 -8.61 22.54
C ILE A 264 -25.35 -9.58 23.48
N ALA A 265 -24.67 -10.01 24.56
CA ALA A 265 -25.21 -10.88 25.60
C ALA A 265 -24.43 -10.69 26.88
N THR A 266 -24.90 -11.32 27.99
CA THR A 266 -24.15 -11.33 29.25
C THR A 266 -22.76 -11.94 29.03
N GLY A 267 -21.69 -11.12 29.22
CA GLY A 267 -20.29 -11.56 29.09
C GLY A 267 -19.72 -11.56 27.67
N VAL A 268 -20.48 -11.08 26.64
CA VAL A 268 -19.99 -10.94 25.24
C VAL A 268 -20.04 -9.48 24.83
N GLU A 269 -18.91 -8.95 24.44
CA GLU A 269 -18.74 -7.56 23.97
C GLU A 269 -18.09 -7.56 22.59
N VAL A 270 -18.57 -6.71 21.68
CA VAL A 270 -17.87 -6.40 20.42
C VAL A 270 -17.41 -4.95 20.48
N VAL A 271 -16.13 -4.76 20.28
CA VAL A 271 -15.48 -3.44 20.38
C VAL A 271 -14.76 -3.14 19.07
N GLN A 272 -14.98 -1.95 18.54
CA GLN A 272 -14.18 -1.40 17.46
C GLN A 272 -13.18 -0.41 18.04
N ARG A 273 -11.91 -0.59 17.72
CA ARG A 273 -10.81 0.26 18.17
C ARG A 273 -9.91 0.66 17.02
N MET A 274 -9.20 1.76 17.20
CA MET A 274 -8.23 2.27 16.25
C MET A 274 -6.97 2.74 16.96
N TRP A 275 -5.81 2.40 16.42
CA TRP A 275 -4.52 2.87 16.92
C TRP A 275 -3.68 3.41 15.75
N LYS A 276 -3.15 4.64 15.87
CA LYS A 276 -2.24 5.20 14.88
C LYS A 276 -0.80 4.95 15.32
N ALA A 277 -0.18 3.96 14.69
CA ALA A 277 1.26 3.69 14.81
C ALA A 277 2.07 4.55 13.82
N PRO A 278 3.39 4.68 13.99
CA PRO A 278 4.25 5.36 13.01
C PRO A 278 4.15 4.79 11.59
N GLY A 279 3.98 3.47 11.46
CA GLY A 279 3.88 2.75 10.18
C GLY A 279 2.47 2.63 9.62
N GLY A 280 1.45 3.20 10.26
CA GLY A 280 0.09 3.16 9.73
C GLY A 280 -1.02 3.14 10.79
N LEU A 281 -2.26 3.24 10.33
CA LEU A 281 -3.45 3.09 11.15
C LEU A 281 -3.79 1.60 11.27
N ILE A 282 -4.00 1.13 12.49
CA ILE A 282 -4.53 -0.20 12.80
C ILE A 282 -5.98 -0.03 13.23
N ARG A 283 -6.89 -0.73 12.58
CA ARG A 283 -8.29 -0.88 13.00
C ARG A 283 -8.49 -2.31 13.47
N ALA A 284 -9.13 -2.48 14.62
CA ALA A 284 -9.47 -3.77 15.18
C ALA A 284 -10.97 -3.83 15.50
N ILE A 285 -11.63 -4.89 15.08
CA ILE A 285 -12.94 -5.30 15.57
C ILE A 285 -12.69 -6.55 16.41
N VAL A 286 -12.98 -6.48 17.71
CA VAL A 286 -12.67 -7.53 18.68
C VAL A 286 -13.95 -8.00 19.33
N GLU A 287 -14.21 -9.29 19.27
CA GLU A 287 -15.20 -9.93 20.13
C GLU A 287 -14.51 -10.43 21.40
N ILE A 288 -14.98 -9.94 22.54
CA ILE A 288 -14.45 -10.29 23.86
C ILE A 288 -15.49 -11.12 24.60
N LYS A 289 -15.09 -12.29 25.08
CA LYS A 289 -15.88 -13.15 25.93
C LYS A 289 -15.09 -13.54 27.17
N GLU A 290 -15.65 -13.25 28.34
CA GLU A 290 -15.04 -13.59 29.65
C GLU A 290 -13.57 -13.14 29.78
N GLY A 291 -13.24 -11.92 29.28
CA GLY A 291 -11.90 -11.35 29.33
C GLY A 291 -10.89 -11.95 28.31
N ARG A 292 -11.36 -12.73 27.35
CA ARG A 292 -10.57 -13.33 26.28
C ARG A 292 -11.06 -12.86 24.91
N ILE A 293 -10.17 -12.83 23.95
CA ILE A 293 -10.53 -12.61 22.54
C ILE A 293 -11.28 -13.85 22.05
N ALA A 294 -12.54 -13.68 21.67
CA ALA A 294 -13.32 -14.74 21.04
C ALA A 294 -13.11 -14.74 19.52
N ASP A 295 -13.09 -13.54 18.90
CA ASP A 295 -12.78 -13.33 17.48
C ASP A 295 -12.17 -11.95 17.30
N VAL A 296 -11.37 -11.79 16.22
CA VAL A 296 -10.75 -10.51 15.88
C VAL A 296 -10.65 -10.34 14.37
N ALA A 297 -10.88 -9.12 13.89
CA ALA A 297 -10.60 -8.71 12.52
C ALA A 297 -9.73 -7.46 12.55
N LEU A 298 -8.58 -7.53 11.86
CA LEU A 298 -7.61 -6.46 11.73
C LEU A 298 -7.64 -5.89 10.32
N SER A 299 -7.60 -4.55 10.21
CA SER A 299 -7.48 -3.85 8.94
C SER A 299 -6.70 -2.55 9.13
N GLY A 300 -6.23 -1.96 8.03
CA GLY A 300 -5.53 -0.68 8.10
C GLY A 300 -4.57 -0.43 6.93
N ASP A 301 -3.85 0.69 7.04
CA ASP A 301 -2.91 1.17 6.02
C ASP A 301 -1.44 0.85 6.34
N PHE A 302 -1.21 -0.19 7.12
CA PHE A 302 0.12 -0.67 7.52
C PHE A 302 0.69 -1.71 6.54
N PHE A 303 2.00 -1.95 6.66
CA PHE A 303 2.69 -3.07 6.02
C PHE A 303 2.84 -4.24 6.99
N PHE A 304 2.72 -5.46 6.49
CA PHE A 304 2.85 -6.69 7.26
C PHE A 304 3.42 -7.78 6.33
N TYR A 305 4.56 -8.33 6.66
CA TYR A 305 5.26 -9.30 5.83
C TYR A 305 5.50 -10.63 6.58
N PRO A 306 5.17 -11.76 5.98
CA PRO A 306 4.36 -11.94 4.77
C PRO A 306 2.91 -11.46 4.95
N ALA A 307 2.29 -10.92 3.89
CA ALA A 307 1.00 -10.25 4.00
C ALA A 307 -0.16 -11.19 4.37
N ASP A 308 -0.11 -12.45 3.95
CA ASP A 308 -1.10 -13.50 4.25
C ASP A 308 -1.09 -13.94 5.71
N LYS A 309 0.02 -13.75 6.43
CA LYS A 309 0.16 -14.12 7.85
C LYS A 309 -0.70 -13.28 8.80
N LEU A 310 -1.29 -12.17 8.35
CA LEU A 310 -2.20 -11.41 9.21
C LEU A 310 -3.44 -12.21 9.61
N GLU A 311 -3.98 -13.03 8.70
CA GLU A 311 -5.11 -13.93 9.02
C GLU A 311 -4.71 -15.03 10.01
N ALA A 312 -3.48 -15.52 9.91
CA ALA A 312 -2.95 -16.48 10.87
C ALA A 312 -2.73 -15.84 12.26
N LEU A 313 -2.32 -14.56 12.32
CA LEU A 313 -2.26 -13.81 13.57
C LEU A 313 -3.64 -13.65 14.20
N GLU A 314 -4.65 -13.26 13.42
CA GLU A 314 -6.04 -13.16 13.88
C GLU A 314 -6.52 -14.49 14.48
N ALA A 315 -6.27 -15.61 13.80
CA ALA A 315 -6.62 -16.95 14.29
C ALA A 315 -5.85 -17.34 15.57
N ALA A 316 -4.57 -16.98 15.67
CA ALA A 316 -3.74 -17.27 16.83
C ALA A 316 -4.15 -16.47 18.08
N LEU A 317 -4.85 -15.36 17.92
CA LEU A 317 -5.34 -14.52 19.03
C LEU A 317 -6.64 -15.05 19.64
N ALA A 318 -7.34 -15.98 19.00
CA ALA A 318 -8.55 -16.58 19.54
C ALA A 318 -8.25 -17.34 20.86
N GLY A 319 -9.00 -17.04 21.92
CA GLY A 319 -8.83 -17.61 23.26
C GLY A 319 -7.78 -16.90 24.12
N VAL A 320 -7.02 -15.96 23.60
CA VAL A 320 -5.97 -15.22 24.36
C VAL A 320 -6.61 -14.24 25.34
N GLU A 321 -6.10 -14.21 26.57
CA GLU A 321 -6.50 -13.23 27.58
C GLU A 321 -6.04 -11.81 27.17
N LEU A 322 -6.86 -10.80 27.45
CA LEU A 322 -6.54 -9.41 27.07
C LEU A 322 -5.20 -8.92 27.62
N ASN A 323 -4.81 -9.35 28.83
CA ASN A 323 -3.53 -9.02 29.44
C ASN A 323 -2.32 -9.74 28.82
N ALA A 324 -2.55 -10.79 28.05
CA ALA A 324 -1.51 -11.59 27.39
C ALA A 324 -1.35 -11.29 25.88
N VAL A 325 -2.17 -10.38 25.34
CA VAL A 325 -2.24 -10.11 23.88
C VAL A 325 -0.89 -9.67 23.33
N GLU A 326 -0.19 -8.72 23.97
CA GLU A 326 1.09 -8.23 23.47
C GLU A 326 2.15 -9.34 23.41
N SER A 327 2.24 -10.16 24.44
CA SER A 327 3.20 -11.28 24.46
C SER A 327 2.86 -12.36 23.42
N ALA A 328 1.57 -12.63 23.20
CA ALA A 328 1.13 -13.57 22.17
C ALA A 328 1.48 -13.09 20.76
N ILE A 329 1.29 -11.78 20.48
CA ILE A 329 1.69 -11.17 19.20
C ILE A 329 3.21 -11.20 19.03
N ALA A 330 3.97 -10.83 20.05
CA ALA A 330 5.43 -10.87 20.02
C ALA A 330 5.98 -12.28 19.77
N GLU A 331 5.36 -13.30 20.37
CA GLU A 331 5.67 -14.71 20.12
C GLU A 331 5.36 -15.11 18.67
N PHE A 332 4.20 -14.71 18.15
CA PHE A 332 3.80 -14.96 16.77
C PHE A 332 4.80 -14.33 15.79
N TYR A 333 5.19 -13.07 16.00
CA TYR A 333 6.18 -12.37 15.18
C TYR A 333 7.50 -13.13 15.09
N ARG A 334 7.99 -13.57 16.25
CA ARG A 334 9.26 -14.32 16.34
C ARG A 334 9.18 -15.69 15.65
N ARG A 335 8.06 -16.41 15.87
CA ARG A 335 7.86 -17.75 15.30
C ARG A 335 7.68 -17.73 13.80
N GLU A 336 6.90 -16.79 13.28
CA GLU A 336 6.55 -16.69 11.87
C GLU A 336 7.48 -15.76 11.07
N GLY A 337 8.47 -15.13 11.71
CA GLY A 337 9.40 -14.20 11.06
C GLY A 337 8.72 -12.93 10.53
N ILE A 338 7.75 -12.37 11.27
CA ILE A 338 6.97 -11.22 10.81
C ILE A 338 7.80 -9.95 10.87
N GLU A 339 7.76 -9.18 9.78
CA GLU A 339 8.21 -7.80 9.72
C GLU A 339 7.04 -6.86 9.43
N SER A 340 6.88 -5.82 10.23
CA SER A 340 5.90 -4.75 9.99
C SER A 340 6.55 -3.39 10.25
N PRO A 341 7.12 -2.78 9.19
CA PRO A 341 7.86 -1.53 9.32
C PRO A 341 7.04 -0.40 9.94
N GLY A 342 7.54 0.16 11.04
CA GLY A 342 6.87 1.23 11.78
C GLY A 342 5.64 0.81 12.60
N VAL A 343 5.37 -0.51 12.72
CA VAL A 343 4.30 -1.08 13.55
C VAL A 343 4.87 -2.21 14.40
N THR A 344 4.65 -2.16 15.70
CA THR A 344 5.18 -3.13 16.66
C THR A 344 4.08 -4.06 17.20
N PRO A 345 4.43 -5.20 17.81
CA PRO A 345 3.48 -6.01 18.57
C PRO A 345 2.68 -5.21 19.60
N ALA A 346 3.33 -4.26 20.29
CA ALA A 346 2.70 -3.36 21.24
C ALA A 346 1.65 -2.43 20.60
N ASP A 347 1.87 -2.00 19.34
CA ASP A 347 0.89 -1.17 18.61
C ASP A 347 -0.36 -1.97 18.26
N PHE A 348 -0.20 -3.23 17.83
CA PHE A 348 -1.35 -4.13 17.64
C PHE A 348 -2.08 -4.40 18.96
N ALA A 349 -1.33 -4.65 20.04
CA ALA A 349 -1.93 -4.87 21.36
C ALA A 349 -2.77 -3.66 21.81
N LYS A 350 -2.28 -2.43 21.64
CA LYS A 350 -3.04 -1.20 21.92
C LYS A 350 -4.30 -1.09 21.07
N ALA A 351 -4.23 -1.46 19.78
CA ALA A 351 -5.42 -1.49 18.93
C ALA A 351 -6.45 -2.52 19.39
N LEU A 352 -6.02 -3.59 20.06
CA LEU A 352 -6.88 -4.70 20.51
C LEU A 352 -7.43 -4.49 21.93
N THR A 353 -6.65 -3.91 22.83
CA THR A 353 -7.00 -3.81 24.25
C THR A 353 -7.43 -2.41 24.70
N GLY A 354 -7.09 -1.36 23.95
CA GLY A 354 -7.36 0.06 24.23
C GLY A 354 -6.25 0.75 24.96
#